data_58da8d17c880546d9485d3fe116c715e
#
_entry.id   58da8d17c880546d9485d3fe116c715e
#
_cell.length_a   1.000
_cell.length_b   1.000
_cell.length_c   1.000
_cell.angle_alpha   90.00
_cell.angle_beta   90.00
_cell.angle_gamma   90.00
#
_symmetry.space_group_name_H-M   'P 1'
#
loop_
_entity.id
_entity.type
_entity.pdbx_description
1 polymer ?
#
loop_
_entity_poly.entity_id
_entity_poly.type
_entity_poly.pdbx_seq_one_letter_code
_entity_poly.pdbx_strand_id
1 'polypeptide(L)'
;ILYFNVLPWSIYLDCSLIIICACLTVRLAPRSFKVASAESSRAKRSNTRILILGAGVAGSSLVHEFQQNGYRFGNPVVLVDDDPEKIGRSINGTPIEGGCDRLTQIAKKYNADEIIFCIKNADEKRKRELLEAAVSTGCKVKIVPDINNLPDGGRANYKEIRNVDILDLLSRPEIKLDPETCKYL
;
A
#
# COMPACT_ATOMS: atom_id res chain seq x y z
N ILE A 1 26.32 -25.81 62.11
CA ILE A 1 25.29 -24.87 62.64
C ILE A 1 25.11 -23.81 61.54
N LEU A 2 24.10 -24.01 60.65
CA LEU A 2 23.72 -23.07 59.57
C LEU A 2 23.01 -21.87 60.26
N TYR A 3 23.69 -20.75 60.32
CA TYR A 3 23.04 -19.47 60.57
C TYR A 3 22.15 -19.13 59.36
N PHE A 4 20.89 -19.46 59.44
CA PHE A 4 19.87 -18.92 58.55
C PHE A 4 19.67 -17.45 59.00
N ASN A 5 20.45 -16.54 58.42
CA ASN A 5 20.19 -15.11 58.53
C ASN A 5 18.84 -14.86 57.86
N VAL A 6 17.79 -14.75 58.67
CA VAL A 6 16.47 -14.30 58.19
C VAL A 6 16.65 -12.87 57.73
N LEU A 7 16.71 -12.66 56.41
CA LEU A 7 16.77 -11.31 55.83
C LEU A 7 15.58 -10.49 56.35
N PRO A 8 15.82 -9.22 56.69
CA PRO A 8 14.71 -8.35 57.13
C PRO A 8 13.61 -8.33 56.09
N TRP A 9 12.35 -8.37 56.54
CA TRP A 9 11.17 -8.42 55.66
C TRP A 9 11.11 -7.30 54.61
N SER A 10 11.74 -6.16 54.89
CA SER A 10 11.90 -5.04 53.93
C SER A 10 12.57 -5.47 52.64
N ILE A 11 13.55 -6.37 52.66
CA ILE A 11 14.25 -6.83 51.45
C ILE A 11 13.32 -7.64 50.55
N TYR A 12 12.42 -8.44 51.12
CA TYR A 12 11.42 -9.19 50.29
C TYR A 12 10.41 -8.26 49.65
N LEU A 13 10.01 -7.17 50.32
CA LEU A 13 9.14 -6.16 49.76
C LEU A 13 9.81 -5.40 48.60
N ASP A 14 11.08 -5.00 48.78
CA ASP A 14 11.84 -4.30 47.74
C ASP A 14 12.06 -5.20 46.53
N CYS A 15 12.44 -6.46 46.71
CA CYS A 15 12.59 -7.41 45.64
C CYS A 15 11.26 -7.65 44.85
N SER A 16 10.15 -7.78 45.57
CA SER A 16 8.84 -7.97 44.95
C SER A 16 8.42 -6.75 44.14
N LEU A 17 8.68 -5.55 44.64
CA LEU A 17 8.40 -4.29 43.95
C LEU A 17 9.22 -4.17 42.64
N ILE A 18 10.52 -4.50 42.72
CA ILE A 18 11.41 -4.48 41.55
C ILE A 18 10.93 -5.47 40.47
N ILE A 19 10.54 -6.68 40.88
CA ILE A 19 10.01 -7.70 39.93
C ILE A 19 8.72 -7.21 39.26
N ILE A 20 7.80 -6.62 40.04
CA ILE A 20 6.54 -6.07 39.50
C ILE A 20 6.84 -4.95 38.49
N CYS A 21 7.73 -4.02 38.84
CA CYS A 21 8.14 -2.93 37.95
C CYS A 21 8.80 -3.47 36.67
N ALA A 22 9.68 -4.46 36.79
CA ALA A 22 10.31 -5.12 35.64
C ALA A 22 9.28 -5.81 34.73
N CYS A 23 8.32 -6.53 35.28
CA CYS A 23 7.24 -7.14 34.51
C CYS A 23 6.36 -6.12 33.82
N LEU A 24 6.03 -5.01 34.45
CA LEU A 24 5.25 -3.92 33.88
C LEU A 24 6.01 -3.24 32.75
N THR A 25 7.30 -2.97 32.90
CA THR A 25 8.13 -2.35 31.85
C THR A 25 8.24 -3.25 30.63
N VAL A 26 8.52 -4.54 30.81
CA VAL A 26 8.57 -5.50 29.67
C VAL A 26 7.22 -5.60 28.96
N ARG A 27 6.12 -5.51 29.67
CA ARG A 27 4.78 -5.62 29.10
C ARG A 27 4.32 -4.34 28.38
N LEU A 28 4.69 -3.17 28.91
CA LEU A 28 4.29 -1.86 28.36
C LEU A 28 5.27 -1.33 27.29
N ALA A 29 6.55 -1.66 27.38
CA ALA A 29 7.59 -1.22 26.46
C ALA A 29 7.25 -1.47 24.97
N PRO A 30 6.83 -2.68 24.55
CA PRO A 30 6.52 -2.91 23.13
C PRO A 30 5.36 -2.05 22.61
N ARG A 31 4.43 -1.67 23.50
CA ARG A 31 3.31 -0.80 23.13
C ARG A 31 3.76 0.65 22.97
N SER A 32 4.61 1.13 23.84
CA SER A 32 5.18 2.49 23.80
C SER A 32 6.13 2.66 22.61
N PHE A 33 6.95 1.65 22.29
CA PHE A 33 7.84 1.68 21.12
C PHE A 33 7.06 1.72 19.80
N LYS A 34 5.93 1.00 19.68
CA LYS A 34 5.08 1.08 18.49
C LYS A 34 4.46 2.46 18.33
N VAL A 35 4.05 3.12 19.40
CA VAL A 35 3.50 4.48 19.38
C VAL A 35 4.60 5.50 19.03
N ALA A 36 5.76 5.43 19.65
CA ALA A 36 6.89 6.32 19.38
C ALA A 36 7.45 6.16 17.95
N SER A 37 7.49 4.91 17.44
CA SER A 37 7.88 4.64 16.04
C SER A 37 6.86 5.19 15.05
N ALA A 38 5.57 5.16 15.37
CA ALA A 38 4.52 5.77 14.56
C ALA A 38 4.62 7.30 14.53
N GLU A 39 5.02 7.94 15.64
CA GLU A 39 5.24 9.39 15.69
C GLU A 39 6.49 9.83 14.95
N SER A 40 7.58 9.08 15.03
CA SER A 40 8.81 9.33 14.25
C SER A 40 8.57 9.16 12.74
N SER A 41 7.68 8.24 12.35
CA SER A 41 7.24 8.06 10.96
C SER A 41 6.32 9.19 10.48
N ARG A 42 5.58 9.86 11.36
CA ARG A 42 4.77 11.05 11.05
C ARG A 42 5.60 12.23 10.55
N ALA A 43 6.81 12.41 11.05
CA ALA A 43 7.69 13.50 10.65
C ALA A 43 8.16 13.45 9.18
N LYS A 44 7.98 12.29 8.50
CA LYS A 44 8.39 12.08 7.10
C LYS A 44 7.23 11.63 6.21
N ARG A 45 6.00 12.00 6.58
CA ARG A 45 4.80 11.67 5.82
C ARG A 45 4.82 12.43 4.49
N SER A 46 4.69 11.71 3.39
CA SER A 46 4.49 12.35 2.09
C SER A 46 3.10 13.00 2.06
N ASN A 47 3.03 14.24 1.61
CA ASN A 47 1.76 14.94 1.45
C ASN A 47 1.06 14.58 0.13
N THR A 48 1.66 13.73 -0.70
CA THR A 48 1.12 13.28 -1.99
C THR A 48 -0.16 12.48 -1.77
N ARG A 49 -1.25 12.92 -2.37
CA ARG A 49 -2.57 12.27 -2.29
C ARG A 49 -2.72 11.30 -3.45
N ILE A 50 -2.95 10.05 -3.13
CA ILE A 50 -2.93 8.96 -4.11
C ILE A 50 -4.35 8.43 -4.30
N LEU A 51 -4.79 8.36 -5.56
CA LEU A 51 -5.95 7.62 -6.00
C LEU A 51 -5.49 6.26 -6.55
N ILE A 52 -6.09 5.18 -6.05
CA ILE A 52 -5.79 3.83 -6.52
C ILE A 52 -6.94 3.36 -7.42
N LEU A 53 -6.63 3.06 -8.67
CA LEU A 53 -7.59 2.55 -9.64
C LEU A 53 -7.56 1.01 -9.65
N GLY A 54 -8.59 0.42 -9.08
CA GLY A 54 -8.76 -1.01 -8.82
C GLY A 54 -8.68 -1.35 -7.33
N ALA A 55 -9.78 -1.84 -6.74
CA ALA A 55 -9.88 -2.32 -5.36
C ALA A 55 -9.77 -3.85 -5.26
N GLY A 56 -8.97 -4.46 -6.12
CA GLY A 56 -8.63 -5.88 -6.09
C GLY A 56 -7.49 -6.18 -5.12
N VAL A 57 -6.90 -7.36 -5.26
CA VAL A 57 -5.78 -7.81 -4.39
C VAL A 57 -4.61 -6.84 -4.44
N ALA A 58 -4.23 -6.34 -5.63
CA ALA A 58 -3.13 -5.40 -5.79
C ALA A 58 -3.40 -4.06 -5.09
N GLY A 59 -4.59 -3.46 -5.31
CA GLY A 59 -4.96 -2.20 -4.67
C GLY A 59 -5.05 -2.32 -3.15
N SER A 60 -5.64 -3.41 -2.64
CA SER A 60 -5.71 -3.68 -1.20
C SER A 60 -4.33 -3.84 -0.57
N SER A 61 -3.42 -4.56 -1.24
CA SER A 61 -2.04 -4.75 -0.78
C SER A 61 -1.28 -3.42 -0.72
N LEU A 62 -1.47 -2.55 -1.72
CA LEU A 62 -0.86 -1.22 -1.72
C LEU A 62 -1.36 -0.34 -0.58
N VAL A 63 -2.68 -0.30 -0.32
CA VAL A 63 -3.22 0.45 0.83
C VAL A 63 -2.57 -0.01 2.13
N HIS A 64 -2.44 -1.34 2.29
CA HIS A 64 -1.80 -1.92 3.47
C HIS A 64 -0.32 -1.54 3.57
N GLU A 65 0.42 -1.59 2.46
CA GLU A 65 1.82 -1.19 2.40
C GLU A 65 2.03 0.29 2.75
N PHE A 66 1.21 1.18 2.19
CA PHE A 66 1.28 2.61 2.52
C PHE A 66 1.08 2.85 4.02
N GLN A 67 0.16 2.14 4.64
CA GLN A 67 -0.09 2.23 6.08
C GLN A 67 1.08 1.69 6.91
N GLN A 68 1.61 0.52 6.56
CA GLN A 68 2.76 -0.07 7.24
C GLN A 68 4.00 0.83 7.18
N ASN A 69 4.22 1.49 6.05
CA ASN A 69 5.31 2.43 5.85
C ASN A 69 5.03 3.84 6.41
N GLY A 70 3.96 4.03 7.20
CA GLY A 70 3.61 5.31 7.82
C GLY A 70 3.34 6.41 6.79
N TYR A 71 2.83 6.06 5.61
CA TYR A 71 2.51 6.96 4.51
C TYR A 71 3.71 7.75 3.95
N ARG A 72 4.91 7.20 4.07
CA ARG A 72 6.15 7.84 3.56
C ARG A 72 6.14 8.06 2.05
N PHE A 73 5.48 7.18 1.30
CA PHE A 73 5.41 7.23 -0.16
C PHE A 73 4.20 7.98 -0.69
N GLY A 74 3.22 8.27 0.16
CA GLY A 74 1.99 8.96 -0.17
C GLY A 74 0.83 8.50 0.71
N ASN A 75 -0.29 9.21 0.61
CA ASN A 75 -1.51 8.93 1.36
C ASN A 75 -2.60 8.45 0.39
N PRO A 76 -2.99 7.17 0.41
CA PRO A 76 -4.13 6.70 -0.38
C PRO A 76 -5.42 7.32 0.16
N VAL A 77 -6.03 8.20 -0.62
CA VAL A 77 -7.23 8.95 -0.22
C VAL A 77 -8.52 8.29 -0.70
N VAL A 78 -8.46 7.54 -1.79
CA VAL A 78 -9.61 6.86 -2.38
C VAL A 78 -9.15 5.70 -3.27
N LEU A 79 -9.94 4.61 -3.28
CA LEU A 79 -9.89 3.58 -4.31
C LEU A 79 -11.07 3.77 -5.26
N VAL A 80 -10.89 3.41 -6.53
CA VAL A 80 -11.97 3.41 -7.53
C VAL A 80 -12.08 2.03 -8.14
N ASP A 81 -13.28 1.48 -8.15
CA ASP A 81 -13.56 0.15 -8.73
C ASP A 81 -14.97 0.17 -9.34
N ASP A 82 -15.18 -0.61 -10.41
CA ASP A 82 -16.49 -0.72 -11.07
C ASP A 82 -17.36 -1.83 -10.48
N ASP A 83 -16.82 -2.65 -9.57
CA ASP A 83 -17.52 -3.74 -8.91
C ASP A 83 -18.53 -3.20 -7.89
N PRO A 84 -19.86 -3.37 -8.13
CA PRO A 84 -20.91 -2.85 -7.24
C PRO A 84 -20.85 -3.44 -5.83
N GLU A 85 -20.28 -4.64 -5.65
CA GLU A 85 -20.16 -5.23 -4.31
C GLU A 85 -19.10 -4.54 -3.44
N LYS A 86 -18.16 -3.85 -4.06
CA LYS A 86 -17.07 -3.14 -3.37
C LYS A 86 -17.40 -1.67 -3.12
N ILE A 87 -18.20 -1.07 -4.00
CA ILE A 87 -18.54 0.36 -3.93
C ILE A 87 -19.21 0.68 -2.59
N GLY A 88 -18.79 1.79 -1.97
CA GLY A 88 -19.28 2.24 -0.66
C GLY A 88 -18.64 1.54 0.53
N ARG A 89 -17.78 0.53 0.30
CA ARG A 89 -16.97 -0.07 1.35
C ARG A 89 -15.66 0.70 1.55
N SER A 90 -14.84 0.26 2.49
CA SER A 90 -13.52 0.81 2.71
C SER A 90 -12.50 -0.30 2.93
N ILE A 91 -11.26 -0.07 2.49
CA ILE A 91 -10.12 -0.94 2.78
C ILE A 91 -9.18 -0.16 3.71
N ASN A 92 -9.03 -0.67 4.93
CA ASN A 92 -8.18 -0.05 5.96
C ASN A 92 -8.46 1.45 6.16
N GLY A 93 -9.73 1.86 6.10
CA GLY A 93 -10.15 3.25 6.26
C GLY A 93 -10.08 4.11 4.99
N THR A 94 -9.60 3.57 3.87
CA THR A 94 -9.64 4.25 2.57
C THR A 94 -10.93 3.86 1.85
N PRO A 95 -11.81 4.83 1.50
CA PRO A 95 -13.10 4.55 0.88
C PRO A 95 -12.95 4.04 -0.56
N ILE A 96 -13.91 3.22 -0.99
CA ILE A 96 -14.04 2.75 -2.37
C ILE A 96 -15.19 3.49 -3.02
N GLU A 97 -14.87 4.28 -4.05
CA GLU A 97 -15.86 4.96 -4.89
C GLU A 97 -16.08 4.17 -6.18
N GLY A 98 -17.29 4.26 -6.72
CA GLY A 98 -17.65 3.62 -7.98
C GLY A 98 -17.58 4.56 -9.16
N GLY A 99 -17.48 3.95 -10.35
CA GLY A 99 -17.56 4.64 -11.63
C GLY A 99 -16.21 5.13 -12.12
N CYS A 100 -15.43 4.21 -12.67
CA CYS A 100 -14.20 4.57 -13.39
C CYS A 100 -14.44 5.60 -14.50
N ASP A 101 -15.64 5.68 -15.03
CA ASP A 101 -16.04 6.70 -16.02
C ASP A 101 -16.08 8.13 -15.43
N ARG A 102 -16.17 8.25 -14.09
CA ARG A 102 -16.13 9.54 -13.37
C ARG A 102 -14.79 9.82 -12.72
N LEU A 103 -13.73 9.16 -13.17
CA LEU A 103 -12.39 9.23 -12.59
C LEU A 103 -11.90 10.67 -12.40
N THR A 104 -12.10 11.53 -13.41
CA THR A 104 -11.71 12.96 -13.33
C THR A 104 -12.44 13.72 -12.22
N GLN A 105 -13.74 13.42 -12.00
CA GLN A 105 -14.51 14.06 -10.93
C GLN A 105 -14.05 13.58 -9.55
N ILE A 106 -13.79 12.27 -9.43
CA ILE A 106 -13.29 11.67 -8.19
C ILE A 106 -11.89 12.19 -7.86
N ALA A 107 -11.00 12.25 -8.84
CA ALA A 107 -9.65 12.81 -8.67
C ALA A 107 -9.69 14.26 -8.14
N LYS A 108 -10.56 15.09 -8.70
CA LYS A 108 -10.78 16.46 -8.23
C LYS A 108 -11.42 16.52 -6.83
N LYS A 109 -12.44 15.70 -6.56
CA LYS A 109 -13.12 15.62 -5.25
C LYS A 109 -12.14 15.32 -4.13
N TYR A 110 -11.21 14.41 -4.37
CA TYR A 110 -10.21 13.99 -3.39
C TYR A 110 -8.89 14.74 -3.50
N ASN A 111 -8.76 15.73 -4.42
CA ASN A 111 -7.52 16.44 -4.72
C ASN A 111 -6.34 15.46 -4.88
N ALA A 112 -6.48 14.48 -5.77
CA ALA A 112 -5.46 13.48 -6.02
C ALA A 112 -4.29 14.09 -6.83
N ASP A 113 -3.06 13.84 -6.38
CA ASP A 113 -1.83 14.24 -7.07
C ASP A 113 -1.32 13.13 -7.99
N GLU A 114 -1.52 11.88 -7.58
CA GLU A 114 -1.09 10.68 -8.29
C GLU A 114 -2.23 9.68 -8.43
N ILE A 115 -2.25 8.97 -9.55
CA ILE A 115 -3.13 7.82 -9.81
C ILE A 115 -2.27 6.59 -9.97
N ILE A 116 -2.56 5.54 -9.19
CA ILE A 116 -1.89 4.25 -9.32
C ILE A 116 -2.86 3.25 -9.97
N PHE A 117 -2.49 2.77 -11.16
CA PHE A 117 -3.28 1.81 -11.92
C PHE A 117 -2.99 0.38 -11.43
N CYS A 118 -3.99 -0.28 -10.85
CA CYS A 118 -3.88 -1.61 -10.24
C CYS A 118 -4.82 -2.65 -10.86
N ILE A 119 -5.47 -2.34 -11.99
CA ILE A 119 -6.42 -3.25 -12.63
C ILE A 119 -5.66 -4.28 -13.45
N LYS A 120 -5.81 -5.56 -13.08
CA LYS A 120 -5.15 -6.69 -13.75
C LYS A 120 -6.05 -7.40 -14.76
N ASN A 121 -7.28 -7.70 -14.35
CA ASN A 121 -8.19 -8.58 -15.06
C ASN A 121 -9.18 -7.84 -15.97
N ALA A 122 -8.79 -6.70 -16.53
CA ALA A 122 -9.59 -6.04 -17.54
C ALA A 122 -9.10 -6.42 -18.95
N ASP A 123 -10.02 -6.42 -19.92
CA ASP A 123 -9.70 -6.54 -21.33
C ASP A 123 -8.74 -5.41 -21.76
N GLU A 124 -7.85 -5.68 -22.71
CA GLU A 124 -6.84 -4.71 -23.17
C GLU A 124 -7.46 -3.40 -23.66
N LYS A 125 -8.65 -3.48 -24.29
CA LYS A 125 -9.40 -2.29 -24.69
C LYS A 125 -9.82 -1.47 -23.49
N ARG A 126 -10.38 -2.12 -22.46
CA ARG A 126 -10.83 -1.45 -21.23
C ARG A 126 -9.66 -0.87 -20.43
N LYS A 127 -8.53 -1.57 -20.37
CA LYS A 127 -7.31 -1.04 -19.75
C LYS A 127 -6.86 0.25 -20.40
N ARG A 128 -6.85 0.29 -21.74
CA ARG A 128 -6.47 1.48 -22.50
C ARG A 128 -7.41 2.64 -22.23
N GLU A 129 -8.73 2.42 -22.30
CA GLU A 129 -9.73 3.44 -22.01
C GLU A 129 -9.55 4.05 -20.61
N LEU A 130 -9.33 3.20 -19.61
CA LEU A 130 -9.12 3.63 -18.23
C LEU A 130 -7.79 4.36 -18.04
N LEU A 131 -6.75 3.94 -18.76
CA LEU A 131 -5.45 4.58 -18.70
C LEU A 131 -5.50 5.96 -19.38
N GLU A 132 -6.16 6.08 -20.53
CA GLU A 132 -6.42 7.36 -21.21
C GLU A 132 -7.25 8.30 -20.29
N ALA A 133 -8.29 7.78 -19.65
CA ALA A 133 -9.06 8.52 -18.68
C ALA A 133 -8.19 8.99 -17.49
N ALA A 134 -7.30 8.15 -16.98
CA ALA A 134 -6.39 8.51 -15.92
C ALA A 134 -5.41 9.61 -16.33
N VAL A 135 -4.83 9.52 -17.51
CA VAL A 135 -3.92 10.55 -18.07
C VAL A 135 -4.66 11.87 -18.28
N SER A 136 -5.92 11.83 -18.76
CA SER A 136 -6.72 13.03 -18.98
C SER A 136 -7.05 13.82 -17.70
N THR A 137 -6.89 13.21 -16.52
CA THR A 137 -7.07 13.92 -15.24
C THR A 137 -6.01 14.97 -14.96
N GLY A 138 -4.84 14.88 -15.62
CA GLY A 138 -3.65 15.70 -15.35
C GLY A 138 -2.84 15.29 -14.13
N CYS A 139 -3.22 14.22 -13.43
CA CYS A 139 -2.46 13.64 -12.33
C CYS A 139 -1.27 12.82 -12.86
N LYS A 140 -0.26 12.60 -12.03
CA LYS A 140 0.82 11.66 -12.36
C LYS A 140 0.25 10.23 -12.34
N VAL A 141 0.37 9.52 -13.46
CA VAL A 141 -0.12 8.14 -13.56
C VAL A 141 1.03 7.17 -13.43
N LYS A 142 0.86 6.19 -12.56
CA LYS A 142 1.80 5.10 -12.32
C LYS A 142 1.09 3.76 -12.50
N ILE A 143 1.82 2.76 -12.97
CA ILE A 143 1.30 1.40 -13.16
C ILE A 143 2.02 0.45 -12.21
N VAL A 144 1.25 -0.44 -11.59
CA VAL A 144 1.80 -1.61 -10.88
C VAL A 144 2.17 -2.65 -11.92
N PRO A 145 3.45 -3.06 -12.03
CA PRO A 145 3.85 -4.14 -12.93
C PRO A 145 3.15 -5.45 -12.55
N ASP A 146 3.08 -6.38 -13.50
CA ASP A 146 2.39 -7.65 -13.31
C ASP A 146 2.94 -8.42 -12.10
N ILE A 147 2.05 -8.67 -11.14
CA ILE A 147 2.36 -9.33 -9.85
C ILE A 147 2.89 -10.75 -10.04
N ASN A 148 2.64 -11.38 -11.18
CA ASN A 148 3.14 -12.73 -11.48
C ASN A 148 4.67 -12.81 -11.61
N ASN A 149 5.34 -11.68 -11.83
CA ASN A 149 6.79 -11.57 -11.94
C ASN A 149 7.45 -11.06 -10.66
N LEU A 150 6.67 -10.87 -9.58
CA LEU A 150 7.18 -10.40 -8.30
C LEU A 150 7.72 -11.56 -7.46
N PRO A 151 8.96 -11.48 -6.95
CA PRO A 151 9.58 -12.54 -6.16
C PRO A 151 8.89 -12.84 -4.83
N ASP A 152 8.06 -11.92 -4.31
CA ASP A 152 7.46 -12.00 -2.97
C ASP A 152 5.99 -12.49 -2.93
N GLY A 153 5.62 -13.46 -3.76
CA GLY A 153 4.31 -14.12 -3.63
C GLY A 153 3.10 -13.25 -3.95
N GLY A 154 3.26 -12.26 -4.83
CA GLY A 154 2.13 -11.50 -5.40
C GLY A 154 1.68 -10.28 -4.59
N ARG A 155 2.49 -9.78 -3.68
CA ARG A 155 2.25 -8.51 -2.99
C ARG A 155 2.75 -7.35 -3.84
N ALA A 156 1.87 -6.40 -4.18
CA ALA A 156 2.29 -5.17 -4.83
C ALA A 156 3.15 -4.34 -3.87
N ASN A 157 4.34 -3.96 -4.33
CA ASN A 157 5.26 -3.12 -3.56
C ASN A 157 5.39 -1.76 -4.26
N TYR A 158 5.24 -0.66 -3.52
CA TYR A 158 5.37 0.69 -4.09
C TYR A 158 6.70 0.94 -4.80
N LYS A 159 7.78 0.29 -4.38
CA LYS A 159 9.10 0.43 -4.99
C LYS A 159 9.17 -0.09 -6.43
N GLU A 160 8.26 -0.96 -6.82
CA GLU A 160 8.18 -1.59 -8.14
C GLU A 160 7.26 -0.83 -9.09
N ILE A 161 6.52 0.16 -8.58
CA ILE A 161 5.61 0.99 -9.36
C ILE A 161 6.42 1.88 -10.30
N ARG A 162 6.11 1.81 -11.58
CA ARG A 162 6.73 2.63 -12.62
C ARG A 162 5.78 3.71 -13.12
N ASN A 163 6.34 4.80 -13.64
CA ASN A 163 5.55 5.79 -14.37
C ASN A 163 4.99 5.16 -15.65
N VAL A 164 3.81 5.63 -16.07
CA VAL A 164 3.22 5.23 -17.35
C VAL A 164 4.14 5.69 -18.48
N ASP A 165 4.57 4.76 -19.32
CA ASP A 165 5.29 5.08 -20.54
C ASP A 165 4.30 5.26 -21.70
N ILE A 166 4.67 6.06 -22.71
CA ILE A 166 3.89 6.23 -23.94
C ILE A 166 3.63 4.88 -24.60
N LEU A 167 4.54 3.92 -24.46
CA LEU A 167 4.39 2.57 -24.96
C LEU A 167 3.24 1.79 -24.32
N ASP A 168 2.93 2.07 -23.05
CA ASP A 168 1.79 1.46 -22.34
C ASP A 168 0.44 1.93 -22.92
N LEU A 169 0.40 3.14 -23.46
CA LEU A 169 -0.78 3.70 -24.15
C LEU A 169 -0.93 3.16 -25.60
N LEU A 170 0.19 2.86 -26.23
CA LEU A 170 0.20 2.45 -27.62
C LEU A 170 -0.02 0.96 -27.84
N SER A 171 -0.10 0.12 -26.76
CA SER A 171 -0.26 -1.35 -26.81
C SER A 171 -0.17 -1.93 -28.22
N ARG A 172 1.01 -1.89 -28.85
CA ARG A 172 1.23 -2.72 -30.02
C ARG A 172 1.23 -4.16 -29.53
N PRO A 173 0.38 -5.06 -30.06
CA PRO A 173 0.58 -6.48 -29.83
C PRO A 173 2.03 -6.75 -30.20
N GLU A 174 2.79 -7.35 -29.30
CA GLU A 174 4.12 -7.86 -29.58
C GLU A 174 3.99 -8.69 -30.87
N ILE A 175 4.54 -8.19 -31.98
CA ILE A 175 4.67 -8.98 -33.19
C ILE A 175 5.67 -10.05 -32.80
N LYS A 176 5.17 -11.23 -32.43
CA LYS A 176 5.99 -12.44 -32.34
C LYS A 176 6.48 -12.68 -33.78
N LEU A 177 7.68 -12.21 -34.07
CA LEU A 177 8.36 -12.52 -35.30
C LEU A 177 8.55 -14.05 -35.29
N ASP A 178 7.79 -14.71 -36.13
CA ASP A 178 7.92 -16.14 -36.35
C ASP A 178 9.34 -16.40 -36.85
N PRO A 179 10.18 -17.16 -36.14
CA PRO A 179 11.59 -17.34 -36.51
C PRO A 179 11.77 -18.01 -37.88
N GLU A 180 10.70 -18.55 -38.46
CA GLU A 180 10.70 -19.12 -39.80
C GLU A 180 10.65 -18.06 -40.92
N THR A 181 10.02 -16.89 -40.66
CA THR A 181 9.92 -15.83 -41.64
C THR A 181 11.24 -15.07 -41.87
N CYS A 182 12.17 -15.14 -40.89
CA CYS A 182 13.50 -14.50 -41.00
C CYS A 182 14.52 -15.31 -41.80
N LYS A 183 14.17 -16.49 -42.34
CA LYS A 183 15.10 -17.33 -43.14
C LYS A 183 15.12 -16.97 -44.64
N TYR A 184 14.28 -16.04 -45.08
CA TYR A 184 14.14 -15.68 -46.49
C TYR A 184 14.47 -14.20 -46.82
N LEU A 185 15.24 -13.57 -45.93
CA LEU A 185 15.92 -12.28 -46.18
C LEU A 185 17.43 -12.49 -45.93
#